data_f6c27b89f7ce98b8487f608e24549c88
#
_entry.id   f6c27b89f7ce98b8487f608e24549c88
#
_cell.length_a   1.000
_cell.length_b   1.000
_cell.length_c   1.000
_cell.angle_alpha   90.00
_cell.angle_beta   90.00
_cell.angle_gamma   90.00
#
_symmetry.space_group_name_H-M   'P 1'
#
loop_
_entity.id
_entity.type
_entity.pdbx_description
1 polymer ?
#
loop_
_entity_poly.entity_id
_entity_poly.type
_entity_poly.pdbx_seq_one_letter_code
_entity_poly.pdbx_strand_id
1 'polypeptide(L)'
;MKQLLSSLIAFSIFVYLSSTASTNAAAPLRVEGAKCTAETTSSEMWIGFFKGHRDIFSPLKGGNVSKAFSLTRCFKVEVECNSWAYWMQADFPTGEVEVLCRKGG
;
A
#
# COMPACT_ATOMS: atom_id res chain seq x y z
N MET A 1 53.38 1.15 -3.39
CA MET A 1 52.66 0.06 -4.06
C MET A 1 51.73 -0.67 -3.14
N LYS A 2 52.13 -1.00 -1.94
CA LYS A 2 51.26 -1.69 -1.02
C LYS A 2 50.03 -0.87 -0.61
N GLN A 3 50.13 0.42 -0.57
CA GLN A 3 49.02 1.30 -0.19
C GLN A 3 47.92 1.34 -1.24
N LEU A 4 48.29 1.22 -2.50
CA LEU A 4 47.30 1.21 -3.59
C LEU A 4 46.40 -0.03 -3.54
N LEU A 5 46.99 -1.17 -3.18
CA LEU A 5 46.21 -2.40 -3.07
C LEU A 5 45.19 -2.35 -1.93
N SER A 6 45.59 -1.75 -0.81
CA SER A 6 44.67 -1.58 0.31
C SER A 6 43.48 -0.70 -0.03
N SER A 7 43.73 0.36 -0.78
CA SER A 7 42.65 1.27 -1.20
C SER A 7 41.61 0.56 -2.09
N LEU A 8 42.08 -0.26 -3.01
CA LEU A 8 41.21 -1.00 -3.90
C LEU A 8 40.31 -1.99 -3.14
N ILE A 9 40.86 -2.66 -2.15
CA ILE A 9 40.10 -3.62 -1.36
C ILE A 9 39.01 -2.91 -0.56
N ALA A 10 39.34 -1.77 0.06
CA ALA A 10 38.34 -1.01 0.81
C ALA A 10 37.20 -0.51 -0.06
N PHE A 11 37.51 -0.08 -1.26
CA PHE A 11 36.49 0.38 -2.20
C PHE A 11 35.55 -0.73 -2.61
N SER A 12 36.06 -1.91 -2.84
CA SER A 12 35.22 -3.06 -3.22
C SER A 12 34.23 -3.44 -2.12
N ILE A 13 34.65 -3.41 -0.87
CA ILE A 13 33.79 -3.70 0.27
C ILE A 13 32.66 -2.69 0.36
N PHE A 14 32.93 -1.43 0.15
CA PHE A 14 31.94 -0.37 0.21
C PHE A 14 30.83 -0.56 -0.83
N VAL A 15 31.20 -0.85 -2.06
CA VAL A 15 30.24 -1.09 -3.14
C VAL A 15 29.35 -2.30 -2.82
N TYR A 16 29.92 -3.32 -2.26
CA TYR A 16 29.16 -4.51 -1.89
C TYR A 16 28.10 -4.24 -0.84
N LEU A 17 28.40 -3.44 0.16
CA LEU A 17 27.44 -3.07 1.19
C LEU A 17 26.29 -2.23 0.63
N SER A 18 26.56 -1.35 -0.31
CA SER A 18 25.51 -0.53 -0.92
C SER A 18 24.48 -1.36 -1.68
N SER A 19 24.89 -2.42 -2.36
CA SER A 19 23.97 -3.23 -3.12
C SER A 19 23.06 -4.09 -2.26
N THR A 20 23.48 -4.47 -1.06
CA THR A 20 22.63 -5.22 -0.14
C THR A 20 21.50 -4.40 0.46
N ALA A 21 21.72 -3.11 0.66
CA ALA A 21 20.72 -2.25 1.29
C ALA A 21 19.48 -2.00 0.45
N SER A 22 19.54 -2.21 -0.87
CA SER A 22 18.44 -1.88 -1.78
C SER A 22 17.48 -3.04 -2.07
N THR A 23 17.71 -4.23 -1.51
CA THR A 23 16.95 -5.43 -1.89
C THR A 23 15.84 -5.82 -0.92
N ASN A 24 15.61 -5.06 0.14
CA ASN A 24 14.70 -5.46 1.21
C ASN A 24 13.44 -4.61 1.31
N ALA A 25 12.85 -4.26 0.17
CA ALA A 25 11.57 -3.57 0.17
C ALA A 25 10.46 -4.58 0.47
N ALA A 26 10.02 -4.61 1.71
CA ALA A 26 8.91 -5.46 2.11
C ALA A 26 7.58 -4.76 1.90
N ALA A 27 6.52 -5.54 1.65
CA ALA A 27 5.18 -5.02 1.60
C ALA A 27 4.80 -4.43 2.97
N PRO A 28 3.96 -3.38 3.01
CA PRO A 28 3.53 -2.81 4.27
C PRO A 28 2.66 -3.79 5.05
N LEU A 29 2.52 -3.56 6.35
CA LEU A 29 1.63 -4.35 7.20
C LEU A 29 0.18 -4.15 6.77
N ARG A 30 -0.64 -5.19 6.89
CA ARG A 30 -2.07 -5.07 6.62
C ARG A 30 -2.74 -4.27 7.72
N VAL A 31 -3.53 -3.28 7.30
CA VAL A 31 -4.29 -2.41 8.18
C VAL A 31 -5.73 -2.38 7.70
N GLU A 32 -6.68 -2.53 8.59
CA GLU A 32 -8.10 -2.53 8.24
C GLU A 32 -8.75 -1.16 8.36
N GLY A 33 -8.26 -0.34 9.26
CA GLY A 33 -8.85 0.95 9.55
C GLY A 33 -10.19 0.85 10.29
N ALA A 34 -10.72 1.97 10.68
CA ALA A 34 -11.99 2.07 11.37
C ALA A 34 -13.08 2.61 10.44
N LYS A 35 -14.33 2.28 10.76
CA LYS A 35 -15.44 2.92 10.06
C LYS A 35 -15.43 4.41 10.34
N CYS A 36 -15.68 5.20 9.31
CA CYS A 36 -15.74 6.64 9.46
C CYS A 36 -17.07 7.03 10.09
N THR A 37 -17.01 7.60 11.28
CA THR A 37 -18.17 8.13 12.01
C THR A 37 -17.95 9.60 12.30
N ALA A 38 -18.93 10.27 12.87
CA ALA A 38 -18.76 11.66 13.26
C ALA A 38 -17.59 11.86 14.23
N GLU A 39 -17.29 10.85 15.04
CA GLU A 39 -16.18 10.90 15.99
C GLU A 39 -14.82 10.67 15.32
N THR A 40 -14.78 9.86 14.25
CA THR A 40 -13.54 9.49 13.56
C THR A 40 -13.22 10.34 12.35
N THR A 41 -14.11 11.27 11.96
CA THR A 41 -13.90 12.16 10.81
C THR A 41 -13.49 13.56 11.24
N SER A 42 -12.57 13.68 12.18
CA SER A 42 -12.02 14.97 12.56
C SER A 42 -10.98 15.45 11.53
N SER A 43 -10.62 16.72 11.60
CA SER A 43 -9.58 17.29 10.73
C SER A 43 -8.21 16.65 10.94
N GLU A 44 -8.02 15.96 12.05
CA GLU A 44 -6.77 15.28 12.38
C GLU A 44 -6.69 13.87 11.81
N MET A 45 -7.81 13.31 11.36
CA MET A 45 -7.88 11.95 10.85
C MET A 45 -7.56 11.90 9.36
N TRP A 46 -7.05 10.77 8.93
CA TRP A 46 -6.86 10.48 7.52
C TRP A 46 -8.01 9.62 7.00
N ILE A 47 -8.56 10.01 5.88
CA ILE A 47 -9.68 9.32 5.25
C ILE A 47 -9.17 8.57 4.04
N GLY A 48 -9.35 7.25 4.04
CA GLY A 48 -9.05 6.40 2.92
C GLY A 48 -10.31 6.06 2.15
N PHE A 49 -10.26 6.25 0.85
CA PHE A 49 -11.35 5.90 -0.05
C PHE A 49 -10.82 4.92 -1.09
N PHE A 50 -11.57 3.87 -1.34
CA PHE A 50 -11.25 2.88 -2.37
C PHE A 50 -12.49 2.58 -3.19
N LYS A 51 -12.32 2.60 -4.51
CA LYS A 51 -13.34 2.18 -5.46
C LYS A 51 -12.72 1.18 -6.41
N GLY A 52 -13.32 0.00 -6.49
CA GLY A 52 -12.81 -1.07 -7.31
C GLY A 52 -13.88 -2.05 -7.69
N HIS A 53 -13.45 -3.21 -8.15
CA HIS A 53 -14.34 -4.28 -8.59
C HIS A 53 -13.95 -5.58 -7.93
N ARG A 54 -14.96 -6.41 -7.69
CA ARG A 54 -14.76 -7.78 -7.21
C ARG A 54 -15.61 -8.72 -8.04
N ASP A 55 -15.14 -9.95 -8.19
CA ASP A 55 -15.88 -10.98 -8.88
C ASP A 55 -16.82 -11.69 -7.91
N ILE A 56 -18.08 -11.79 -8.29
CA ILE A 56 -19.07 -12.55 -7.52
C ILE A 56 -19.70 -13.57 -8.42
N PHE A 57 -20.06 -14.72 -7.86
CA PHE A 57 -20.75 -15.76 -8.60
C PHE A 57 -22.22 -15.39 -8.75
N SER A 58 -22.74 -15.45 -9.98
CA SER A 58 -24.14 -15.22 -10.26
C SER A 58 -24.70 -16.36 -11.10
N PRO A 59 -25.53 -17.24 -10.50
CA PRO A 59 -26.13 -18.34 -11.25
C PRO A 59 -27.03 -17.87 -12.39
N LEU A 60 -27.70 -16.73 -12.22
CA LEU A 60 -28.59 -16.18 -13.23
C LEU A 60 -27.85 -15.72 -14.48
N LYS A 61 -26.57 -15.32 -14.34
CA LYS A 61 -25.75 -14.87 -15.45
C LYS A 61 -24.75 -15.92 -15.91
N GLY A 62 -24.82 -17.12 -15.34
CA GLY A 62 -24.04 -18.26 -15.79
C GLY A 62 -22.57 -18.23 -15.38
N GLY A 63 -22.19 -17.56 -14.30
CA GLY A 63 -20.83 -17.56 -13.83
C GLY A 63 -20.47 -16.34 -13.01
N ASN A 64 -19.18 -16.02 -12.99
CA ASN A 64 -18.66 -14.87 -12.25
C ASN A 64 -18.94 -13.57 -12.98
N VAL A 65 -19.39 -12.56 -12.25
CA VAL A 65 -19.60 -11.22 -12.78
C VAL A 65 -18.78 -10.23 -11.95
N SER A 66 -18.29 -9.22 -12.61
CA SER A 66 -17.54 -8.15 -11.95
C SER A 66 -18.52 -7.12 -11.40
N LYS A 67 -18.41 -6.81 -10.11
CA LYS A 67 -19.29 -5.85 -9.46
C LYS A 67 -18.48 -4.74 -8.82
N ALA A 68 -18.85 -3.50 -9.14
CA ALA A 68 -18.22 -2.31 -8.55
C ALA A 68 -18.60 -2.18 -7.07
N PHE A 69 -17.65 -1.73 -6.26
CA PHE A 69 -17.89 -1.43 -4.86
C PHE A 69 -16.99 -0.29 -4.42
N SER A 70 -17.34 0.32 -3.30
CA SER A 70 -16.51 1.36 -2.70
C SER A 70 -16.47 1.18 -1.20
N LEU A 71 -15.34 1.56 -0.60
CA LEU A 71 -15.11 1.52 0.84
C LEU A 71 -14.49 2.82 1.29
N THR A 72 -14.88 3.26 2.48
CA THR A 72 -14.28 4.41 3.15
C THR A 72 -13.87 3.99 4.55
N ARG A 73 -12.62 4.30 4.91
CA ARG A 73 -12.07 3.97 6.22
C ARG A 73 -11.33 5.18 6.77
N CYS A 74 -11.26 5.26 8.10
CA CYS A 74 -10.58 6.35 8.79
C CYS A 74 -9.38 5.82 9.55
N PHE A 75 -8.29 6.60 9.55
CA PHE A 75 -7.01 6.24 10.13
C PHE A 75 -6.47 7.42 10.92
N LYS A 76 -5.72 7.12 11.97
CA LYS A 76 -5.10 8.16 12.79
C LYS A 76 -3.87 8.78 12.13
N VAL A 77 -3.16 7.98 11.34
CA VAL A 77 -1.91 8.42 10.70
C VAL A 77 -1.92 8.06 9.22
N GLU A 78 -1.20 8.85 8.44
CA GLU A 78 -1.13 8.69 6.99
C GLU A 78 -0.55 7.35 6.56
N VAL A 79 0.48 6.87 7.26
CA VAL A 79 1.14 5.63 6.88
C VAL A 79 0.18 4.43 6.96
N GLU A 80 -0.75 4.45 7.90
CA GLU A 80 -1.76 3.40 8.00
C GLU A 80 -2.73 3.46 6.82
N CYS A 81 -3.16 4.66 6.44
CA CYS A 81 -4.03 4.84 5.28
C CYS A 81 -3.35 4.34 4.00
N ASN A 82 -2.10 4.69 3.79
CA ASN A 82 -1.35 4.27 2.62
C ASN A 82 -1.14 2.75 2.60
N SER A 83 -0.91 2.14 3.75
CA SER A 83 -0.79 0.68 3.84
C SER A 83 -2.09 -0.02 3.49
N TRP A 84 -3.20 0.48 4.00
CA TRP A 84 -4.52 -0.02 3.65
C TRP A 84 -4.79 0.11 2.15
N ALA A 85 -4.47 1.26 1.57
CA ALA A 85 -4.67 1.51 0.14
C ALA A 85 -3.85 0.53 -0.71
N TYR A 86 -2.61 0.25 -0.31
CA TYR A 86 -1.76 -0.73 -0.99
C TYR A 86 -2.45 -2.10 -1.04
N TRP A 87 -2.95 -2.57 0.08
CA TRP A 87 -3.57 -3.90 0.16
C TRP A 87 -4.91 -3.97 -0.53
N MET A 88 -5.69 -2.88 -0.53
CA MET A 88 -6.92 -2.83 -1.30
C MET A 88 -6.66 -2.99 -2.79
N GLN A 89 -5.64 -2.32 -3.31
CA GLN A 89 -5.25 -2.46 -4.71
C GLN A 89 -4.74 -3.86 -5.02
N ALA A 90 -4.00 -4.46 -4.11
CA ALA A 90 -3.47 -5.81 -4.28
C ALA A 90 -4.57 -6.87 -4.24
N ASP A 91 -5.55 -6.70 -3.36
CA ASP A 91 -6.64 -7.65 -3.20
C ASP A 91 -7.69 -7.54 -4.31
N PHE A 92 -7.86 -6.35 -4.89
CA PHE A 92 -8.88 -6.09 -5.91
C PHE A 92 -8.26 -5.40 -7.14
N PRO A 93 -7.44 -6.14 -7.91
CA PRO A 93 -6.72 -5.53 -9.04
C PRO A 93 -7.53 -5.41 -10.33
N THR A 94 -8.78 -5.91 -10.35
CA THR A 94 -9.57 -6.02 -11.56
C THR A 94 -10.33 -4.73 -11.84
N GLY A 95 -10.39 -4.33 -13.11
CA GLY A 95 -11.14 -3.16 -13.54
C GLY A 95 -10.43 -1.86 -13.21
N GLU A 96 -11.15 -0.76 -13.30
CA GLU A 96 -10.64 0.54 -12.89
C GLU A 96 -10.60 0.62 -11.38
N VAL A 97 -9.43 0.97 -10.84
CA VAL A 97 -9.22 1.07 -9.40
C VAL A 97 -8.88 2.53 -9.07
N GLU A 98 -9.62 3.08 -8.13
CA GLU A 98 -9.36 4.41 -7.62
C GLU A 98 -9.13 4.33 -6.12
N VAL A 99 -8.05 4.92 -5.66
CA VAL A 99 -7.72 4.96 -4.24
C VAL A 99 -7.21 6.33 -3.87
N LEU A 100 -7.64 6.80 -2.71
CA LEU A 100 -7.29 8.14 -2.23
C LEU A 100 -7.11 8.09 -0.73
N CYS A 101 -6.02 8.69 -0.25
CA CYS A 101 -5.82 8.98 1.17
C CYS A 101 -5.66 10.48 1.32
N ARG A 102 -6.54 11.10 2.10
CA ARG A 102 -6.46 12.54 2.35
C ARG A 102 -6.72 12.83 3.81
N LYS A 103 -6.17 13.93 4.26
CA LYS A 103 -6.45 14.41 5.62
C LYS A 103 -7.88 14.94 5.66
N GLY A 104 -8.64 14.51 6.66
CA GLY A 104 -10.03 14.87 6.81
C GLY A 104 -10.21 16.28 7.30
N GLY A 105 -11.45 16.70 7.38
CA GLY A 105 -11.79 18.05 7.88
C GLY A 105 -12.95 18.63 7.18
#